data_5ec2b55d21df9dfd3233cc47ddebeaa6
#
_entry.id   5ec2b55d21df9dfd3233cc47ddebeaa6
#
_cell.length_a   1.000
_cell.length_b   1.000
_cell.length_c   1.000
_cell.angle_alpha   90.00
_cell.angle_beta   90.00
_cell.angle_gamma   90.00
#
_symmetry.space_group_name_H-M   'P 1'
#
loop_
_entity.id
_entity.type
_entity.pdbx_description
1 polymer ?
#
loop_
_entity_poly.entity_id
_entity_poly.type
_entity_poly.pdbx_seq_one_letter_code
_entity_poly.pdbx_strand_id
1 'polypeptide(L)'
;DFYEMYPEKFVNITNGVTPRRWLLDCNPLLAAFITKKIGKQWITQFQEIRNLASFANDFDSQKEFLEIKKKNKQALFECLQHTNPIRDSTGKPVGHYSFLDETALFDVQIKRIHEYKRQLMNLIHVIMLYHELQENPEARRIKRMVFIAGKAAPGYEVAKQIIQLSYCISRRINQDSKTNQKLKLVFIENYNVSKAETIIPAADLSEQISTAGTEASGTGNMKLAMNGALTIGTEDGANIEMHQQVTDRFWPFRFGKTTLENDLIRHTGNYNPWDIYMQNNSIRKALDSLRDQSFTQTEEEHQALSNLYQSLLHKQAGCIPDYYFVLGDLLDYYRTQKKVEELFLKPQEWAEYALQNIAAMGNFSSDESIKNYAKLVWDIQPCLVDPKELEKIRIEYSEHDKCRIFPSSVNGSIKNSS
;
A
#
# COMPACT_ATOMS: atom_id res chain seq x y z
N ASP A 1 -18.16 -15.34 -21.48
CA ASP A 1 -18.39 -15.52 -22.93
C ASP A 1 -17.21 -16.22 -23.63
N PHE A 2 -16.02 -15.58 -23.80
CA PHE A 2 -14.89 -16.22 -24.51
C PHE A 2 -14.34 -17.46 -23.79
N TYR A 3 -14.30 -17.46 -22.47
CA TYR A 3 -13.88 -18.62 -21.69
C TYR A 3 -14.84 -19.82 -21.88
N GLU A 4 -16.13 -19.55 -21.94
CA GLU A 4 -17.14 -20.60 -22.21
C GLU A 4 -16.99 -21.20 -23.61
N MET A 5 -16.59 -20.37 -24.58
CA MET A 5 -16.35 -20.82 -25.97
C MET A 5 -15.03 -21.56 -26.17
N TYR A 6 -13.98 -21.16 -25.45
CA TYR A 6 -12.61 -21.64 -25.67
C TYR A 6 -11.85 -21.76 -24.35
N PRO A 7 -12.29 -22.59 -23.38
CA PRO A 7 -11.71 -22.66 -22.04
C PRO A 7 -10.22 -23.04 -22.04
N GLU A 8 -9.81 -23.86 -23.01
CA GLU A 8 -8.41 -24.30 -23.19
C GLU A 8 -7.43 -23.20 -23.64
N LYS A 9 -7.96 -22.06 -24.11
CA LYS A 9 -7.13 -20.92 -24.56
C LYS A 9 -6.79 -19.94 -23.43
N PHE A 10 -7.42 -20.09 -22.27
CA PHE A 10 -7.22 -19.20 -21.13
C PHE A 10 -6.29 -19.85 -20.11
N VAL A 11 -5.15 -19.22 -19.90
CA VAL A 11 -4.16 -19.64 -18.90
C VAL A 11 -3.92 -18.51 -17.93
N ASN A 12 -3.97 -18.79 -16.65
CA ASN A 12 -3.56 -17.83 -15.62
C ASN A 12 -2.08 -18.00 -15.27
N ILE A 13 -1.32 -16.93 -15.38
CA ILE A 13 0.07 -16.88 -14.92
C ILE A 13 0.17 -15.79 -13.86
N THR A 14 0.53 -16.16 -12.64
CA THR A 14 0.74 -15.25 -11.53
C THR A 14 1.83 -14.23 -11.88
N ASN A 15 1.53 -12.93 -11.69
CA ASN A 15 2.52 -11.88 -11.86
C ASN A 15 3.60 -11.98 -10.78
N GLY A 16 4.73 -11.35 -11.05
CA GLY A 16 5.82 -11.22 -10.11
C GLY A 16 6.55 -9.89 -10.25
N VAL A 17 7.39 -9.61 -9.28
CA VAL A 17 8.25 -8.42 -9.25
C VAL A 17 9.71 -8.84 -9.10
N THR A 18 10.64 -8.03 -9.61
CA THR A 18 12.07 -8.36 -9.45
C THR A 18 12.52 -8.10 -8.01
N PRO A 19 12.96 -9.15 -7.28
CA PRO A 19 13.45 -8.97 -5.91
C PRO A 19 14.76 -8.21 -5.86
N ARG A 20 15.54 -8.17 -6.96
CA ARG A 20 16.77 -7.37 -7.05
C ARG A 20 16.48 -5.89 -6.85
N ARG A 21 15.48 -5.32 -7.52
CA ARG A 21 15.08 -3.92 -7.30
C ARG A 21 14.26 -3.75 -6.02
N TRP A 22 13.22 -4.58 -5.83
CA TRP A 22 12.18 -4.33 -4.83
C TRP A 22 12.48 -4.90 -3.44
N LEU A 23 13.65 -5.52 -3.26
CA LEU A 23 14.15 -5.97 -1.96
C LEU A 23 15.64 -5.68 -1.81
N LEU A 24 16.51 -6.19 -2.71
CA LEU A 24 17.96 -6.04 -2.58
C LEU A 24 18.40 -4.58 -2.66
N ASP A 25 17.94 -3.85 -3.66
CA ASP A 25 18.35 -2.47 -3.97
C ASP A 25 17.61 -1.45 -3.09
N CYS A 26 16.28 -1.51 -3.03
CA CYS A 26 15.49 -0.52 -2.29
C CYS A 26 15.53 -0.69 -0.76
N ASN A 27 15.89 -1.87 -0.24
CA ASN A 27 15.96 -2.16 1.20
C ASN A 27 17.24 -2.89 1.58
N PRO A 28 18.42 -2.24 1.45
CA PRO A 28 19.70 -2.88 1.69
C PRO A 28 19.87 -3.40 3.12
N LEU A 29 19.22 -2.78 4.11
CA LEU A 29 19.27 -3.24 5.50
C LEU A 29 18.55 -4.58 5.66
N LEU A 30 17.34 -4.72 5.09
CA LEU A 30 16.60 -5.98 5.11
C LEU A 30 17.30 -7.05 4.26
N ALA A 31 17.84 -6.69 3.11
CA ALA A 31 18.60 -7.60 2.25
C ALA A 31 19.85 -8.15 2.96
N ALA A 32 20.59 -7.31 3.70
CA ALA A 32 21.71 -7.73 4.50
C ALA A 32 21.32 -8.68 5.64
N PHE A 33 20.21 -8.38 6.33
CA PHE A 33 19.62 -9.25 7.35
C PHE A 33 19.26 -10.62 6.78
N ILE A 34 18.53 -10.67 5.67
CA ILE A 34 18.12 -11.92 4.99
C ILE A 34 19.38 -12.70 4.59
N THR A 35 20.35 -12.04 3.95
CA THR A 35 21.61 -12.68 3.52
C THR A 35 22.40 -13.25 4.68
N LYS A 36 22.44 -12.56 5.82
CA LYS A 36 23.06 -13.05 7.06
C LYS A 36 22.39 -14.33 7.58
N LYS A 37 21.08 -14.44 7.45
CA LYS A 37 20.30 -15.58 7.99
C LYS A 37 20.28 -16.79 7.06
N ILE A 38 20.10 -16.59 5.74
CA ILE A 38 19.86 -17.68 4.78
C ILE A 38 20.88 -17.74 3.63
N GLY A 39 21.95 -16.94 3.67
CA GLY A 39 22.92 -16.84 2.56
C GLY A 39 22.41 -15.97 1.42
N LYS A 40 23.21 -15.81 0.36
CA LYS A 40 22.94 -14.89 -0.76
C LYS A 40 22.17 -15.51 -1.94
N GLN A 41 21.86 -16.79 -1.90
CA GLN A 41 21.24 -17.50 -3.03
C GLN A 41 19.85 -16.98 -3.38
N TRP A 42 19.09 -16.44 -2.42
CA TRP A 42 17.79 -15.84 -2.65
C TRP A 42 17.79 -14.72 -3.71
N ILE A 43 18.93 -14.07 -3.96
CA ILE A 43 19.05 -12.97 -4.93
C ILE A 43 18.77 -13.45 -6.35
N THR A 44 19.21 -14.65 -6.70
CA THR A 44 19.05 -15.27 -8.02
C THR A 44 18.08 -16.47 -8.03
N GLN A 45 17.78 -17.03 -6.88
CA GLN A 45 16.85 -18.14 -6.66
C GLN A 45 15.88 -17.74 -5.58
N PHE A 46 14.91 -16.86 -5.92
CA PHE A 46 14.08 -16.19 -4.93
C PHE A 46 13.22 -17.15 -4.09
N GLN A 47 12.99 -18.37 -4.56
CA GLN A 47 12.34 -19.44 -3.79
C GLN A 47 13.05 -19.75 -2.47
N GLU A 48 14.36 -19.48 -2.38
CA GLU A 48 15.15 -19.69 -1.14
C GLU A 48 14.75 -18.75 0.00
N ILE A 49 13.99 -17.66 -0.30
CA ILE A 49 13.48 -16.74 0.71
C ILE A 49 12.61 -17.45 1.78
N ARG A 50 11.98 -18.58 1.43
CA ARG A 50 11.17 -19.40 2.34
C ARG A 50 11.95 -19.88 3.58
N ASN A 51 13.27 -20.02 3.47
CA ASN A 51 14.12 -20.45 4.58
C ASN A 51 14.14 -19.40 5.72
N LEU A 52 13.72 -18.15 5.44
CA LEU A 52 13.59 -17.11 6.46
C LEU A 52 12.51 -17.44 7.50
N ALA A 53 11.52 -18.28 7.16
CA ALA A 53 10.44 -18.67 8.06
C ALA A 53 10.96 -19.31 9.36
N SER A 54 12.09 -20.03 9.31
CA SER A 54 12.70 -20.65 10.50
C SER A 54 13.22 -19.65 11.53
N PHE A 55 13.45 -18.40 11.13
CA PHE A 55 13.91 -17.31 11.99
C PHE A 55 12.79 -16.38 12.44
N ALA A 56 11.55 -16.58 11.97
CA ALA A 56 10.46 -15.67 12.25
C ALA A 56 10.04 -15.63 13.73
N ASN A 57 10.20 -16.74 14.45
CA ASN A 57 9.92 -16.83 15.88
C ASN A 57 11.18 -16.64 16.77
N ASP A 58 12.31 -16.25 16.19
CA ASP A 58 13.53 -15.96 16.94
C ASP A 58 13.53 -14.50 17.42
N PHE A 59 13.64 -14.31 18.72
CA PHE A 59 13.54 -12.98 19.37
C PHE A 59 14.57 -11.99 18.83
N ASP A 60 15.83 -12.42 18.62
CA ASP A 60 16.87 -11.56 18.10
C ASP A 60 16.62 -11.15 16.65
N SER A 61 16.07 -12.05 15.85
CA SER A 61 15.65 -11.78 14.48
C SER A 61 14.50 -10.78 14.43
N GLN A 62 13.52 -10.94 15.29
CA GLN A 62 12.39 -10.02 15.41
C GLN A 62 12.86 -8.62 15.82
N LYS A 63 13.74 -8.53 16.80
CA LYS A 63 14.32 -7.27 17.26
C LYS A 63 15.13 -6.58 16.15
N GLU A 64 16.01 -7.32 15.45
CA GLU A 64 16.80 -6.79 14.33
C GLU A 64 15.89 -6.29 13.21
N PHE A 65 14.82 -7.02 12.87
CA PHE A 65 13.84 -6.61 11.89
C PHE A 65 13.12 -5.30 12.27
N LEU A 66 12.68 -5.15 13.52
CA LEU A 66 12.04 -3.93 14.01
C LEU A 66 12.96 -2.71 13.94
N GLU A 67 14.25 -2.88 14.25
CA GLU A 67 15.25 -1.81 14.10
C GLU A 67 15.47 -1.42 12.63
N ILE A 68 15.44 -2.38 11.70
CA ILE A 68 15.47 -2.12 10.27
C ILE A 68 14.26 -1.29 9.84
N LYS A 69 13.06 -1.67 10.27
CA LYS A 69 11.83 -0.92 9.98
C LYS A 69 11.91 0.50 10.49
N LYS A 70 12.39 0.70 11.71
CA LYS A 70 12.60 2.03 12.29
C LYS A 70 13.52 2.91 11.43
N LYS A 71 14.66 2.39 10.99
CA LYS A 71 15.59 3.11 10.12
C LYS A 71 14.97 3.46 8.75
N ASN A 72 14.21 2.53 8.17
CA ASN A 72 13.51 2.78 6.90
C ASN A 72 12.45 3.88 7.04
N LYS A 73 11.75 3.94 8.17
CA LYS A 73 10.80 5.04 8.47
C LYS A 73 11.50 6.39 8.59
N GLN A 74 12.66 6.44 9.23
CA GLN A 74 13.49 7.65 9.32
C GLN A 74 13.94 8.11 7.92
N ALA A 75 14.41 7.20 7.07
CA ALA A 75 14.81 7.51 5.70
C ALA A 75 13.63 8.04 4.84
N LEU A 76 12.43 7.47 5.00
CA LEU A 76 11.24 7.99 4.34
C LEU A 76 10.93 9.42 4.80
N PHE A 77 11.04 9.70 6.09
CA PHE A 77 10.78 11.03 6.61
C PHE A 77 11.77 12.07 6.06
N GLU A 78 13.06 11.77 6.06
CA GLU A 78 14.08 12.62 5.47
C GLU A 78 13.77 12.92 3.99
N CYS A 79 13.39 11.90 3.23
CA CYS A 79 12.96 12.07 1.85
C CYS A 79 11.76 13.02 1.73
N LEU A 80 10.73 12.83 2.55
CA LEU A 80 9.49 13.63 2.49
C LEU A 80 9.72 15.09 2.91
N GLN A 81 10.60 15.35 3.86
CA GLN A 81 10.98 16.72 4.24
C GLN A 81 11.50 17.53 3.06
N HIS A 82 12.23 16.89 2.14
CA HIS A 82 12.81 17.57 0.98
C HIS A 82 11.92 17.55 -0.26
N THR A 83 11.02 16.58 -0.38
CA THR A 83 10.32 16.30 -1.65
C THR A 83 8.80 16.48 -1.59
N ASN A 84 8.23 16.68 -0.41
CA ASN A 84 6.77 16.70 -0.22
C ASN A 84 6.32 17.89 0.65
N PRO A 85 6.14 19.08 0.08
CA PRO A 85 5.72 20.26 0.84
C PRO A 85 4.27 20.11 1.34
N ILE A 86 3.97 20.75 2.47
CA ILE A 86 2.60 21.04 2.89
C ILE A 86 2.06 22.16 2.04
N ARG A 87 0.85 22.01 1.49
CA ARG A 87 0.20 23.03 0.66
C ARG A 87 -1.03 23.61 1.34
N ASP A 88 -1.29 24.90 1.10
CA ASP A 88 -2.55 25.54 1.46
C ASP A 88 -3.67 25.18 0.48
N SER A 89 -4.86 25.76 0.69
CA SER A 89 -6.04 25.55 -0.15
C SER A 89 -5.88 26.06 -1.60
N THR A 90 -4.90 26.95 -1.84
CA THR A 90 -4.58 27.46 -3.18
C THR A 90 -3.52 26.60 -3.91
N GLY A 91 -3.01 25.55 -3.24
CA GLY A 91 -1.93 24.69 -3.74
C GLY A 91 -0.52 25.27 -3.53
N LYS A 92 -0.38 26.42 -2.87
CA LYS A 92 0.92 27.04 -2.60
C LYS A 92 1.65 26.30 -1.45
N PRO A 93 2.96 26.01 -1.58
CA PRO A 93 3.74 25.45 -0.48
C PRO A 93 3.79 26.42 0.72
N VAL A 94 3.45 25.93 1.91
CA VAL A 94 3.44 26.71 3.16
C VAL A 94 4.36 26.14 4.24
N GLY A 95 5.01 25.02 3.97
CA GLY A 95 5.94 24.39 4.89
C GLY A 95 6.26 22.96 4.52
N HIS A 96 6.96 22.29 5.43
CA HIS A 96 7.29 20.86 5.33
C HIS A 96 6.80 20.12 6.56
N TYR A 97 6.64 18.80 6.44
CA TYR A 97 6.31 17.96 7.59
C TYR A 97 7.48 18.01 8.58
N SER A 98 7.24 18.57 9.77
CA SER A 98 8.27 18.83 10.78
C SER A 98 8.42 17.71 11.80
N PHE A 99 7.61 16.67 11.68
CA PHE A 99 7.56 15.59 12.66
C PHE A 99 7.36 14.24 11.98
N LEU A 100 8.15 13.30 12.38
CA LEU A 100 7.94 11.89 12.19
C LEU A 100 7.89 11.24 13.56
N ASP A 101 7.00 10.28 13.72
CA ASP A 101 7.05 9.35 14.83
C ASP A 101 7.26 7.94 14.28
N GLU A 102 8.48 7.45 14.36
CA GLU A 102 8.85 6.11 13.90
C GLU A 102 8.19 5.00 14.71
N THR A 103 7.59 5.33 15.86
CA THR A 103 6.80 4.39 16.67
C THR A 103 5.37 4.25 16.16
N ALA A 104 4.90 5.15 15.28
CA ALA A 104 3.59 5.08 14.66
C ALA A 104 3.49 3.91 13.67
N LEU A 105 2.29 3.36 13.52
CA LEU A 105 1.95 2.48 12.41
C LEU A 105 2.00 3.28 11.10
N PHE A 106 2.84 2.87 10.16
CA PHE A 106 2.87 3.43 8.80
C PHE A 106 1.91 2.64 7.92
N ASP A 107 0.72 3.21 7.73
CA ASP A 107 -0.40 2.68 6.97
C ASP A 107 -0.34 3.25 5.55
N VAL A 108 -0.15 2.40 4.54
CA VAL A 108 0.32 2.82 3.21
C VAL A 108 -0.61 2.34 2.11
N GLN A 109 -1.17 3.28 1.34
CA GLN A 109 -1.95 3.03 0.12
C GLN A 109 -1.34 3.79 -1.07
N ILE A 110 -0.42 3.14 -1.78
CA ILE A 110 0.33 3.74 -2.89
C ILE A 110 0.01 3.05 -4.22
N LYS A 111 -0.93 3.60 -4.96
CA LYS A 111 -1.43 3.07 -6.24
C LYS A 111 -2.15 4.16 -7.02
N ARG A 112 -2.40 3.95 -8.32
CA ARG A 112 -3.25 4.87 -9.11
C ARG A 112 -4.54 5.18 -8.36
N ILE A 113 -4.96 6.44 -8.36
CA ILE A 113 -6.23 6.82 -7.74
C ILE A 113 -7.36 6.37 -8.67
N HIS A 114 -8.23 5.54 -8.13
CA HIS A 114 -9.38 5.01 -8.86
C HIS A 114 -10.47 4.54 -7.89
N GLU A 115 -11.73 4.71 -8.24
CA GLU A 115 -12.86 4.35 -7.38
C GLU A 115 -12.82 2.89 -6.93
N TYR A 116 -12.50 1.94 -7.84
CA TYR A 116 -12.45 0.52 -7.47
C TYR A 116 -11.33 0.16 -6.49
N LYS A 117 -10.26 0.97 -6.42
CA LYS A 117 -9.16 0.79 -5.45
C LYS A 117 -9.51 1.31 -4.06
N ARG A 118 -10.61 1.98 -3.96
CA ARG A 118 -11.31 2.44 -2.74
C ARG A 118 -10.46 3.31 -1.80
N GLN A 119 -9.58 4.17 -2.34
CA GLN A 119 -8.94 5.20 -1.51
C GLN A 119 -9.96 6.02 -0.74
N LEU A 120 -11.16 6.23 -1.32
CA LEU A 120 -12.27 6.89 -0.63
C LEU A 120 -12.68 6.16 0.66
N MET A 121 -12.71 4.82 0.67
CA MET A 121 -13.00 4.04 1.88
C MET A 121 -11.96 4.27 2.98
N ASN A 122 -10.67 4.27 2.62
CA ASN A 122 -9.59 4.59 3.56
C ASN A 122 -9.73 6.02 4.12
N LEU A 123 -10.01 7.01 3.25
CA LEU A 123 -10.20 8.39 3.68
C LEU A 123 -11.43 8.57 4.59
N ILE A 124 -12.54 7.92 4.31
CA ILE A 124 -13.72 7.92 5.20
C ILE A 124 -13.35 7.29 6.56
N HIS A 125 -12.59 6.19 6.56
CA HIS A 125 -12.09 5.59 7.80
C HIS A 125 -11.21 6.56 8.58
N VAL A 126 -10.31 7.30 7.92
CA VAL A 126 -9.51 8.35 8.59
C VAL A 126 -10.39 9.43 9.22
N ILE A 127 -11.48 9.84 8.56
CA ILE A 127 -12.45 10.78 9.15
C ILE A 127 -13.15 10.16 10.37
N MET A 128 -13.54 8.88 10.32
CA MET A 128 -14.12 8.18 11.47
C MET A 128 -13.15 8.17 12.65
N LEU A 129 -11.87 7.86 12.44
CA LEU A 129 -10.84 7.89 13.45
C LEU A 129 -10.61 9.30 14.04
N TYR A 130 -10.68 10.32 13.19
CA TYR A 130 -10.58 11.71 13.61
C TYR A 130 -11.74 12.08 14.57
N HIS A 131 -12.98 11.70 14.23
CA HIS A 131 -14.13 11.93 15.12
C HIS A 131 -14.04 11.16 16.43
N GLU A 132 -13.59 9.90 16.40
CA GLU A 132 -13.31 9.15 17.64
C GLU A 132 -12.33 9.88 18.56
N LEU A 133 -11.23 10.42 18.01
CA LEU A 133 -10.24 11.16 18.77
C LEU A 133 -10.75 12.51 19.27
N GLN A 134 -11.65 13.17 18.53
CA GLN A 134 -12.30 14.39 18.99
C GLN A 134 -13.21 14.16 20.20
N GLU A 135 -13.97 13.05 20.20
CA GLU A 135 -14.89 12.68 21.27
C GLU A 135 -14.17 12.07 22.47
N ASN A 136 -13.17 11.23 22.21
CA ASN A 136 -12.37 10.57 23.24
C ASN A 136 -10.90 10.46 22.80
N PRO A 137 -10.05 11.42 23.15
CA PRO A 137 -8.64 11.40 22.77
C PRO A 137 -7.88 10.15 23.23
N GLU A 138 -8.36 9.46 24.26
CA GLU A 138 -7.76 8.23 24.79
C GLU A 138 -8.29 6.94 24.12
N ALA A 139 -9.27 7.05 23.23
CA ALA A 139 -9.88 5.88 22.56
C ALA A 139 -8.85 5.06 21.74
N ARG A 140 -7.80 5.71 21.22
CA ARG A 140 -6.77 5.07 20.41
C ARG A 140 -5.49 4.89 21.22
N ARG A 141 -4.99 3.66 21.19
CA ARG A 141 -3.74 3.28 21.89
C ARG A 141 -2.50 3.40 21.03
N ILE A 142 -2.63 3.33 19.69
CA ILE A 142 -1.51 3.43 18.75
C ILE A 142 -1.49 4.80 18.07
N LYS A 143 -0.30 5.23 17.70
CA LYS A 143 -0.11 6.33 16.76
C LYS A 143 -0.18 5.77 15.34
N ARG A 144 -0.84 6.48 14.43
CA ARG A 144 -1.00 6.07 13.02
C ARG A 144 -0.64 7.22 12.09
N MET A 145 0.18 6.92 11.11
CA MET A 145 0.45 7.80 9.97
C MET A 145 -0.04 7.13 8.69
N VAL A 146 -1.05 7.72 8.07
CA VAL A 146 -1.63 7.22 6.81
C VAL A 146 -0.95 7.92 5.66
N PHE A 147 -0.38 7.13 4.75
CA PHE A 147 0.27 7.62 3.54
C PHE A 147 -0.54 7.21 2.32
N ILE A 148 -1.04 8.19 1.60
CA ILE A 148 -1.72 7.97 0.31
C ILE A 148 -0.87 8.58 -0.79
N ALA A 149 -0.61 7.81 -1.84
CA ALA A 149 0.08 8.28 -3.02
C ALA A 149 -0.49 7.66 -4.29
N GLY A 150 -0.53 8.44 -5.35
CA GLY A 150 -1.02 7.98 -6.65
C GLY A 150 -1.26 9.14 -7.59
N LYS A 151 -1.46 8.81 -8.86
CA LYS A 151 -1.81 9.75 -9.91
C LYS A 151 -3.21 9.42 -10.42
N ALA A 152 -4.02 10.46 -10.68
CA ALA A 152 -5.27 10.36 -11.38
C ALA A 152 -5.06 10.50 -12.89
N ALA A 153 -5.87 9.83 -13.70
CA ALA A 153 -5.94 10.13 -15.12
C ALA A 153 -6.48 11.58 -15.33
N PRO A 154 -5.98 12.33 -16.32
CA PRO A 154 -6.32 13.75 -16.47
C PRO A 154 -7.81 14.07 -16.57
N GLY A 155 -8.60 13.20 -17.22
CA GLY A 155 -10.05 13.37 -17.37
C GLY A 155 -10.89 12.68 -16.28
N TYR A 156 -10.27 12.09 -15.25
CA TYR A 156 -11.00 11.33 -14.22
C TYR A 156 -11.32 12.20 -13.01
N GLU A 157 -12.46 12.91 -13.09
CA GLU A 157 -12.84 13.92 -12.10
C GLU A 157 -12.98 13.37 -10.68
N VAL A 158 -13.65 12.21 -10.50
CA VAL A 158 -13.81 11.58 -9.17
C VAL A 158 -12.46 11.27 -8.54
N ALA A 159 -11.48 10.78 -9.32
CA ALA A 159 -10.13 10.53 -8.80
C ALA A 159 -9.43 11.83 -8.35
N LYS A 160 -9.63 12.94 -9.05
CA LYS A 160 -9.11 14.25 -8.63
C LYS A 160 -9.80 14.74 -7.35
N GLN A 161 -11.10 14.55 -7.22
CA GLN A 161 -11.85 14.87 -6.00
C GLN A 161 -11.38 14.05 -4.81
N ILE A 162 -11.01 12.78 -5.00
CA ILE A 162 -10.39 11.94 -3.95
C ILE A 162 -9.03 12.50 -3.53
N ILE A 163 -8.20 12.97 -4.47
CA ILE A 163 -6.94 13.66 -4.14
C ILE A 163 -7.24 14.94 -3.35
N GLN A 164 -8.19 15.74 -3.76
CA GLN A 164 -8.58 16.96 -3.07
C GLN A 164 -9.08 16.67 -1.65
N LEU A 165 -9.91 15.64 -1.47
CA LEU A 165 -10.33 15.16 -0.15
C LEU A 165 -9.12 14.80 0.72
N SER A 166 -8.10 14.13 0.18
CA SER A 166 -6.88 13.80 0.91
C SER A 166 -6.17 15.05 1.45
N TYR A 167 -6.09 16.11 0.66
CA TYR A 167 -5.51 17.39 1.10
C TYR A 167 -6.36 18.08 2.17
N CYS A 168 -7.68 18.12 1.98
CA CYS A 168 -8.60 18.71 2.96
C CYS A 168 -8.49 18.03 4.32
N ILE A 169 -8.51 16.69 4.36
CA ILE A 169 -8.35 15.91 5.58
C ILE A 169 -6.96 16.12 6.18
N SER A 170 -5.90 16.02 5.37
CA SER A 170 -4.51 16.19 5.83
C SER A 170 -4.32 17.55 6.51
N ARG A 171 -4.78 18.61 5.88
CA ARG A 171 -4.71 19.97 6.41
C ARG A 171 -5.42 20.09 7.76
N ARG A 172 -6.63 19.55 7.87
CA ARG A 172 -7.43 19.61 9.11
C ARG A 172 -6.81 18.79 10.24
N ILE A 173 -6.52 17.51 10.00
CA ILE A 173 -6.09 16.56 11.02
C ILE A 173 -4.67 16.88 11.53
N ASN A 174 -3.75 17.22 10.62
CA ASN A 174 -2.35 17.43 10.98
C ASN A 174 -2.13 18.72 11.79
N GLN A 175 -3.06 19.69 11.73
CA GLN A 175 -3.01 20.94 12.49
C GLN A 175 -3.79 20.87 13.81
N ASP A 176 -4.68 19.90 13.97
CA ASP A 176 -5.51 19.79 15.17
C ASP A 176 -4.73 19.21 16.35
N SER A 177 -4.45 20.03 17.36
CA SER A 177 -3.65 19.65 18.53
C SER A 177 -4.26 18.51 19.36
N LYS A 178 -5.56 18.27 19.27
CA LYS A 178 -6.22 17.14 19.97
C LYS A 178 -5.92 15.79 19.34
N THR A 179 -5.66 15.76 18.03
CA THR A 179 -5.56 14.52 17.28
C THR A 179 -4.20 14.28 16.65
N ASN A 180 -3.45 15.33 16.33
CA ASN A 180 -2.23 15.27 15.54
C ASN A 180 -1.07 14.49 16.17
N GLN A 181 -1.12 14.20 17.46
CA GLN A 181 -0.14 13.34 18.13
C GLN A 181 -0.42 11.84 17.91
N LYS A 182 -1.65 11.49 17.54
CA LYS A 182 -2.10 10.10 17.38
C LYS A 182 -2.49 9.73 15.95
N LEU A 183 -2.94 10.69 15.15
CA LEU A 183 -3.38 10.45 13.76
C LEU A 183 -2.84 11.53 12.83
N LYS A 184 -2.23 11.09 11.72
CA LYS A 184 -1.78 11.96 10.65
C LYS A 184 -2.11 11.37 9.30
N LEU A 185 -2.35 12.24 8.31
CA LEU A 185 -2.51 11.87 6.92
C LEU A 185 -1.52 12.66 6.07
N VAL A 186 -0.80 11.95 5.21
CA VAL A 186 0.15 12.53 4.26
C VAL A 186 -0.21 12.07 2.85
N PHE A 187 -0.57 13.00 1.98
CA PHE A 187 -0.66 12.72 0.54
C PHE A 187 0.73 12.96 -0.08
N ILE A 188 1.32 11.92 -0.66
CA ILE A 188 2.65 12.01 -1.29
C ILE A 188 2.47 12.35 -2.77
N GLU A 189 2.90 13.57 -3.13
CA GLU A 189 2.80 14.09 -4.49
C GLU A 189 3.72 13.36 -5.47
N ASN A 190 3.36 13.42 -6.74
CA ASN A 190 4.17 12.89 -7.85
C ASN A 190 4.73 11.48 -7.62
N TYR A 191 3.86 10.56 -7.18
CA TYR A 191 4.23 9.17 -6.96
C TYR A 191 4.84 8.57 -8.24
N ASN A 192 6.01 7.98 -8.08
CA ASN A 192 6.81 7.34 -9.13
C ASN A 192 7.68 6.23 -8.54
N VAL A 193 8.46 5.53 -9.37
CA VAL A 193 9.29 4.41 -8.95
C VAL A 193 10.29 4.80 -7.86
N SER A 194 10.98 5.92 -7.99
CA SER A 194 11.97 6.37 -7.00
C SER A 194 11.34 6.64 -5.63
N LYS A 195 10.15 7.26 -5.58
CA LYS A 195 9.41 7.41 -4.32
C LYS A 195 8.93 6.07 -3.77
N ALA A 196 8.51 5.15 -4.64
CA ALA A 196 8.11 3.81 -4.22
C ALA A 196 9.24 3.06 -3.53
N GLU A 197 10.47 3.17 -4.05
CA GLU A 197 11.67 2.54 -3.48
C GLU A 197 12.00 3.03 -2.05
N THR A 198 11.55 4.22 -1.67
CA THR A 198 11.70 4.74 -0.30
C THR A 198 10.49 4.43 0.59
N ILE A 199 9.26 4.49 0.02
CA ILE A 199 8.03 4.29 0.79
C ILE A 199 7.85 2.81 1.18
N ILE A 200 8.09 1.90 0.24
CA ILE A 200 7.83 0.47 0.42
C ILE A 200 8.60 -0.13 1.60
N PRO A 201 9.92 0.12 1.78
CA PRO A 201 10.66 -0.37 2.95
C PRO A 201 10.13 0.14 4.30
N ALA A 202 9.56 1.33 4.32
CA ALA A 202 9.06 1.98 5.55
C ALA A 202 7.66 1.52 5.96
N ALA A 203 6.86 0.95 5.05
CA ALA A 203 5.48 0.57 5.29
C ALA A 203 5.34 -0.56 6.32
N ASP A 204 4.44 -0.41 7.29
CA ASP A 204 4.04 -1.49 8.20
C ASP A 204 2.78 -2.18 7.71
N LEU A 205 1.79 -1.42 7.24
CA LEU A 205 0.52 -1.91 6.72
C LEU A 205 0.36 -1.54 5.25
N SER A 206 -0.07 -2.51 4.46
CA SER A 206 -0.28 -2.42 3.01
C SER A 206 -1.77 -2.47 2.71
N GLU A 207 -2.34 -1.37 2.21
CA GLU A 207 -3.75 -1.23 1.86
C GLU A 207 -4.04 -1.79 0.47
N GLN A 208 -4.62 -3.00 0.44
CA GLN A 208 -4.97 -3.73 -0.77
C GLN A 208 -6.48 -4.00 -0.82
N ILE A 209 -7.24 -2.90 -0.79
CA ILE A 209 -8.65 -2.84 -0.44
C ILE A 209 -9.59 -2.64 -1.65
N SER A 210 -9.20 -3.07 -2.84
CA SER A 210 -10.06 -3.02 -4.02
C SER A 210 -11.36 -3.79 -3.82
N THR A 211 -12.41 -3.41 -4.53
CA THR A 211 -13.65 -4.20 -4.54
C THR A 211 -13.37 -5.56 -5.16
N ALA A 212 -13.72 -6.66 -4.47
CA ALA A 212 -13.44 -8.00 -4.96
C ALA A 212 -14.00 -8.22 -6.37
N GLY A 213 -13.17 -8.78 -7.25
CA GLY A 213 -13.44 -8.99 -8.67
C GLY A 213 -13.03 -7.83 -9.59
N THR A 214 -12.32 -6.80 -9.09
CA THR A 214 -11.97 -5.62 -9.89
C THR A 214 -10.47 -5.45 -10.16
N GLU A 215 -9.60 -5.91 -9.28
CA GLU A 215 -8.15 -5.87 -9.49
C GLU A 215 -7.67 -7.20 -10.09
N ALA A 216 -7.19 -7.19 -11.32
CA ALA A 216 -6.78 -8.43 -11.99
C ALA A 216 -5.61 -9.14 -11.26
N SER A 217 -4.67 -8.42 -10.71
CA SER A 217 -3.53 -8.95 -9.96
C SER A 217 -3.04 -7.94 -8.92
N GLY A 218 -2.56 -6.78 -9.36
CA GLY A 218 -1.71 -5.92 -8.56
C GLY A 218 -0.27 -6.46 -8.47
N THR A 219 0.69 -5.58 -8.22
CA THR A 219 2.08 -5.94 -7.94
C THR A 219 2.64 -5.14 -6.75
N GLY A 220 1.95 -4.07 -6.35
CA GLY A 220 2.29 -3.29 -5.17
C GLY A 220 2.19 -4.10 -3.88
N ASN A 221 1.18 -4.96 -3.78
CA ASN A 221 1.00 -5.91 -2.69
C ASN A 221 2.23 -6.81 -2.49
N MET A 222 2.76 -7.40 -3.57
CA MET A 222 3.96 -8.25 -3.54
C MET A 222 5.20 -7.47 -3.04
N LYS A 223 5.41 -6.27 -3.56
CA LYS A 223 6.54 -5.40 -3.18
C LYS A 223 6.50 -5.03 -1.69
N LEU A 224 5.32 -4.64 -1.20
CA LEU A 224 5.11 -4.29 0.20
C LEU A 224 5.29 -5.48 1.13
N ALA A 225 4.75 -6.66 0.78
CA ALA A 225 4.91 -7.89 1.56
C ALA A 225 6.37 -8.37 1.59
N MET A 226 7.10 -8.32 0.47
CA MET A 226 8.55 -8.62 0.42
C MET A 226 9.38 -7.71 1.34
N ASN A 227 8.87 -6.53 1.68
CA ASN A 227 9.50 -5.56 2.58
C ASN A 227 8.91 -5.60 4.00
N GLY A 228 8.10 -6.60 4.31
CA GLY A 228 7.59 -6.86 5.65
C GLY A 228 6.40 -5.99 6.06
N ALA A 229 5.68 -5.39 5.11
CA ALA A 229 4.38 -4.81 5.39
C ALA A 229 3.31 -5.92 5.44
N LEU A 230 2.48 -5.94 6.49
CA LEU A 230 1.33 -6.81 6.55
C LEU A 230 0.21 -6.27 5.65
N THR A 231 -0.51 -7.15 4.98
CA THR A 231 -1.59 -6.76 4.08
C THR A 231 -2.93 -6.72 4.79
N ILE A 232 -3.61 -5.57 4.75
CA ILE A 232 -5.05 -5.50 4.93
C ILE A 232 -5.69 -5.47 3.54
N GLY A 233 -6.61 -6.39 3.28
CA GLY A 233 -7.13 -6.51 1.93
C GLY A 233 -8.36 -7.39 1.79
N THR A 234 -8.94 -7.28 0.60
CA THR A 234 -10.05 -8.12 0.13
C THR A 234 -9.52 -9.34 -0.61
N GLU A 235 -10.37 -10.32 -0.80
CA GLU A 235 -10.13 -11.48 -1.66
C GLU A 235 -10.21 -11.04 -3.14
N ASP A 236 -9.15 -10.37 -3.61
CA ASP A 236 -9.07 -9.78 -4.94
C ASP A 236 -7.66 -9.83 -5.51
N GLY A 237 -7.52 -10.08 -6.79
CA GLY A 237 -6.24 -10.14 -7.48
C GLY A 237 -5.23 -11.05 -6.81
N ALA A 238 -3.97 -10.67 -6.81
CA ALA A 238 -2.89 -11.46 -6.21
C ALA A 238 -2.95 -11.59 -4.67
N ASN A 239 -3.83 -10.86 -3.99
CA ASN A 239 -4.04 -11.08 -2.55
C ASN A 239 -4.50 -12.53 -2.28
N ILE A 240 -5.32 -13.10 -3.17
CA ILE A 240 -5.80 -14.49 -3.08
C ILE A 240 -4.60 -15.45 -3.14
N GLU A 241 -3.73 -15.27 -4.12
CA GLU A 241 -2.56 -16.14 -4.32
C GLU A 241 -1.53 -15.96 -3.19
N MET A 242 -1.33 -14.72 -2.73
CA MET A 242 -0.45 -14.42 -1.59
C MET A 242 -0.97 -15.06 -0.30
N HIS A 243 -2.27 -14.97 -0.03
CA HIS A 243 -2.90 -15.62 1.11
C HIS A 243 -2.72 -17.14 1.07
N GLN A 244 -2.80 -17.77 -0.11
CA GLN A 244 -2.56 -19.21 -0.27
C GLN A 244 -1.13 -19.65 0.06
N GLN A 245 -0.14 -18.75 -0.02
CA GLN A 245 1.25 -19.05 0.36
C GLN A 245 1.53 -18.78 1.84
N VAL A 246 0.69 -17.99 2.49
CA VAL A 246 0.76 -17.65 3.92
C VAL A 246 -0.39 -18.35 4.63
N THR A 247 -0.18 -19.01 5.73
CA THR A 247 -1.28 -19.64 6.48
C THR A 247 -2.26 -18.58 7.01
N ASP A 248 -3.51 -18.96 7.25
CA ASP A 248 -4.55 -18.07 7.81
C ASP A 248 -4.09 -17.31 9.07
N ARG A 249 -3.26 -17.97 9.91
CA ARG A 249 -2.68 -17.34 11.11
C ARG A 249 -1.91 -16.07 10.77
N PHE A 250 -1.11 -16.07 9.71
CA PHE A 250 -0.22 -14.96 9.35
C PHE A 250 -0.81 -14.02 8.29
N TRP A 251 -2.11 -14.24 7.92
CA TRP A 251 -2.89 -13.37 7.02
C TRP A 251 -4.20 -12.91 7.67
N PRO A 252 -4.15 -12.21 8.83
CA PRO A 252 -5.32 -11.99 9.69
C PRO A 252 -6.24 -10.85 9.26
N PHE A 253 -5.81 -9.99 8.32
CA PHE A 253 -6.51 -8.72 8.04
C PHE A 253 -7.32 -8.77 6.74
N ARG A 254 -8.03 -9.87 6.56
CA ARG A 254 -8.99 -10.10 5.49
C ARG A 254 -10.33 -9.48 5.84
N PHE A 255 -10.97 -8.82 4.88
CA PHE A 255 -12.30 -8.24 5.06
C PHE A 255 -13.06 -8.13 3.73
N GLY A 256 -14.33 -7.76 3.84
CA GLY A 256 -15.20 -7.45 2.71
C GLY A 256 -15.79 -8.70 2.04
N LYS A 257 -16.70 -8.45 1.13
CA LYS A 257 -17.41 -9.47 0.38
C LYS A 257 -16.54 -10.08 -0.70
N THR A 258 -16.82 -11.32 -1.03
CA THR A 258 -16.23 -12.03 -2.17
C THR A 258 -16.82 -11.51 -3.50
N THR A 259 -16.17 -11.86 -4.61
CA THR A 259 -16.68 -11.55 -5.97
C THR A 259 -18.08 -12.09 -6.17
N LEU A 260 -18.34 -13.36 -5.77
CA LEU A 260 -19.66 -13.99 -5.92
C LEU A 260 -20.74 -13.25 -5.12
N GLU A 261 -20.46 -12.83 -3.90
CA GLU A 261 -21.39 -12.05 -3.08
C GLU A 261 -21.68 -10.68 -3.69
N ASN A 262 -20.66 -9.99 -4.21
CA ASN A 262 -20.83 -8.72 -4.90
C ASN A 262 -21.70 -8.87 -6.16
N ASP A 263 -21.46 -9.90 -6.95
CA ASP A 263 -22.25 -10.17 -8.16
C ASP A 263 -23.70 -10.54 -7.83
N LEU A 264 -23.92 -11.34 -6.79
CA LEU A 264 -25.26 -11.65 -6.32
C LEU A 264 -26.03 -10.39 -5.88
N ILE A 265 -25.37 -9.51 -5.14
CA ILE A 265 -25.95 -8.22 -4.70
C ILE A 265 -26.32 -7.34 -5.91
N ARG A 266 -25.43 -7.25 -6.91
CA ARG A 266 -25.70 -6.50 -8.15
C ARG A 266 -26.88 -7.06 -8.93
N HIS A 267 -26.97 -8.39 -9.04
CA HIS A 267 -28.08 -9.05 -9.76
C HIS A 267 -29.42 -8.94 -9.04
N THR A 268 -29.42 -9.06 -7.71
CA THR A 268 -30.66 -8.99 -6.91
C THR A 268 -31.13 -7.55 -6.65
N GLY A 269 -30.24 -6.57 -6.76
CA GLY A 269 -30.50 -5.18 -6.41
C GLY A 269 -30.76 -4.94 -4.91
N ASN A 270 -30.43 -5.91 -4.06
CA ASN A 270 -30.67 -5.85 -2.62
C ASN A 270 -29.56 -5.06 -1.87
N TYR A 271 -29.22 -3.88 -2.39
CA TYR A 271 -28.23 -3.01 -1.77
C TYR A 271 -28.71 -1.56 -1.78
N ASN A 272 -28.84 -1.00 -0.58
CA ASN A 272 -29.18 0.40 -0.41
C ASN A 272 -28.17 1.06 0.54
N PRO A 273 -27.25 1.91 0.08
CA PRO A 273 -26.26 2.56 0.93
C PRO A 273 -26.90 3.49 1.98
N TRP A 274 -28.13 3.97 1.77
CA TRP A 274 -28.87 4.74 2.77
C TRP A 274 -29.15 3.95 4.05
N ASP A 275 -29.35 2.64 3.98
CA ASP A 275 -29.58 1.82 5.16
C ASP A 275 -28.33 1.80 6.06
N ILE A 276 -27.15 1.72 5.46
CA ILE A 276 -25.85 1.78 6.17
C ILE A 276 -25.65 3.15 6.81
N TYR A 277 -25.91 4.22 6.07
CA TYR A 277 -25.84 5.59 6.54
C TYR A 277 -26.79 5.84 7.73
N MET A 278 -28.02 5.39 7.65
CA MET A 278 -29.03 5.60 8.70
C MET A 278 -28.79 4.76 9.96
N GLN A 279 -28.26 3.54 9.80
CA GLN A 279 -28.07 2.61 10.92
C GLN A 279 -26.75 2.80 11.66
N ASN A 280 -25.74 3.45 11.06
CA ASN A 280 -24.40 3.59 11.62
C ASN A 280 -24.04 5.06 11.88
N ASN A 281 -24.12 5.49 13.13
CA ASN A 281 -23.86 6.87 13.51
C ASN A 281 -22.45 7.35 13.17
N SER A 282 -21.42 6.50 13.34
CA SER A 282 -20.03 6.85 13.02
C SER A 282 -19.81 7.05 11.51
N ILE A 283 -20.45 6.18 10.68
CA ILE A 283 -20.41 6.31 9.22
C ILE A 283 -21.15 7.56 8.79
N ARG A 284 -22.38 7.77 9.33
CA ARG A 284 -23.16 8.97 9.03
C ARG A 284 -22.40 10.23 9.33
N LYS A 285 -21.80 10.33 10.53
CA LYS A 285 -21.01 11.50 10.96
C LYS A 285 -19.82 11.75 10.02
N ALA A 286 -19.10 10.69 9.61
CA ALA A 286 -18.02 10.82 8.67
C ALA A 286 -18.46 11.29 7.28
N LEU A 287 -19.60 10.78 6.78
CA LEU A 287 -20.15 11.20 5.49
C LEU A 287 -20.71 12.63 5.55
N ASP A 288 -21.40 13.01 6.63
CA ASP A 288 -21.90 14.38 6.80
C ASP A 288 -20.78 15.41 6.77
N SER A 289 -19.59 15.05 7.27
CA SER A 289 -18.38 15.90 7.20
C SER A 289 -17.90 16.20 5.77
N LEU A 290 -18.35 15.44 4.77
CA LEU A 290 -18.04 15.74 3.36
C LEU A 290 -18.90 16.91 2.81
N ARG A 291 -19.98 17.31 3.49
CA ARG A 291 -20.90 18.35 3.03
C ARG A 291 -21.14 19.47 4.05
N ASP A 292 -20.68 19.34 5.29
CA ASP A 292 -20.91 20.32 6.35
C ASP A 292 -19.78 21.37 6.47
N GLN A 293 -18.87 21.41 5.51
CA GLN A 293 -17.71 22.30 5.43
C GLN A 293 -16.64 22.08 6.53
N SER A 294 -16.71 21.01 7.32
CA SER A 294 -15.76 20.72 8.40
C SER A 294 -14.30 20.62 7.93
N PHE A 295 -14.09 20.16 6.70
CA PHE A 295 -12.76 19.93 6.12
C PHE A 295 -12.39 20.91 5.00
N THR A 296 -13.31 21.77 4.55
CA THR A 296 -13.12 22.63 3.37
C THR A 296 -12.82 24.08 3.75
N GLN A 297 -12.11 24.79 2.88
CA GLN A 297 -11.79 26.22 3.03
C GLN A 297 -12.25 27.04 1.80
N THR A 298 -12.58 26.39 0.70
CA THR A 298 -13.05 27.03 -0.53
C THR A 298 -14.32 26.36 -1.02
N GLU A 299 -15.11 27.09 -1.84
CA GLU A 299 -16.32 26.54 -2.47
C GLU A 299 -16.01 25.39 -3.43
N GLU A 300 -14.87 25.44 -4.12
CA GLU A 300 -14.42 24.37 -5.01
C GLU A 300 -14.14 23.07 -4.22
N GLU A 301 -13.46 23.18 -3.08
CA GLU A 301 -13.27 22.04 -2.17
C GLU A 301 -14.60 21.49 -1.68
N HIS A 302 -15.53 22.38 -1.26
CA HIS A 302 -16.84 22.00 -0.79
C HIS A 302 -17.64 21.25 -1.86
N GLN A 303 -17.65 21.74 -3.08
CA GLN A 303 -18.32 21.10 -4.20
C GLN A 303 -17.73 19.72 -4.51
N ALA A 304 -16.40 19.59 -4.50
CA ALA A 304 -15.73 18.32 -4.74
C ALA A 304 -16.07 17.26 -3.67
N LEU A 305 -16.05 17.64 -2.39
CA LEU A 305 -16.40 16.73 -1.30
C LEU A 305 -17.90 16.37 -1.33
N SER A 306 -18.77 17.34 -1.62
CA SER A 306 -20.20 17.11 -1.79
C SER A 306 -20.50 16.14 -2.94
N ASN A 307 -19.77 16.23 -4.05
CA ASN A 307 -19.90 15.28 -5.16
C ASN A 307 -19.54 13.84 -4.74
N LEU A 308 -18.47 13.66 -3.92
CA LEU A 308 -18.13 12.35 -3.36
C LEU A 308 -19.24 11.81 -2.44
N TYR A 309 -19.82 12.66 -1.59
CA TYR A 309 -20.99 12.30 -0.78
C TYR A 309 -22.15 11.85 -1.67
N GLN A 310 -22.48 12.62 -2.72
CA GLN A 310 -23.55 12.31 -3.65
C GLN A 310 -23.32 10.96 -4.37
N SER A 311 -22.09 10.66 -4.79
CA SER A 311 -21.76 9.42 -5.49
C SER A 311 -21.98 8.16 -4.63
N LEU A 312 -21.88 8.31 -3.30
CA LEU A 312 -22.09 7.21 -2.36
C LEU A 312 -23.56 6.96 -2.04
N LEU A 313 -24.39 8.00 -1.99
CA LEU A 313 -25.75 7.90 -1.45
C LEU A 313 -26.84 8.13 -2.50
N HIS A 314 -26.55 8.83 -3.58
CA HIS A 314 -27.58 9.23 -4.54
C HIS A 314 -27.31 8.67 -5.94
N LYS A 315 -28.37 8.27 -6.61
CA LYS A 315 -28.31 7.85 -8.01
C LYS A 315 -27.93 9.06 -8.87
N GLN A 316 -26.83 8.97 -9.61
CA GLN A 316 -26.42 9.98 -10.57
C GLN A 316 -26.52 9.40 -11.99
N ALA A 317 -26.91 10.23 -12.97
CA ALA A 317 -27.00 9.98 -14.42
C ALA A 317 -26.55 8.57 -14.90
N GLY A 318 -27.36 7.55 -14.61
CA GLY A 318 -27.10 6.17 -15.04
C GLY A 318 -26.19 5.33 -14.13
N CYS A 319 -25.63 5.90 -13.06
CA CYS A 319 -24.78 5.18 -12.10
C CYS A 319 -25.56 4.78 -10.85
N ILE A 320 -25.32 3.56 -10.38
CA ILE A 320 -25.84 3.06 -9.11
C ILE A 320 -25.02 3.72 -7.98
N PRO A 321 -25.63 4.22 -6.90
CA PRO A 321 -24.92 4.77 -5.77
C PRO A 321 -24.01 3.70 -5.13
N ASP A 322 -22.85 4.13 -4.66
CA ASP A 322 -21.84 3.25 -4.07
C ASP A 322 -21.51 2.00 -4.90
N TYR A 323 -21.32 2.19 -6.21
CA TYR A 323 -21.10 1.11 -7.18
C TYR A 323 -19.99 0.13 -6.77
N TYR A 324 -18.95 0.62 -6.07
CA TYR A 324 -17.81 -0.17 -5.62
C TYR A 324 -17.92 -0.64 -4.16
N PHE A 325 -19.11 -0.61 -3.56
CA PHE A 325 -19.39 -1.07 -2.20
C PHE A 325 -18.44 -0.48 -1.14
N VAL A 326 -18.12 0.80 -1.25
CA VAL A 326 -17.34 1.52 -0.25
C VAL A 326 -18.02 1.44 1.10
N LEU A 327 -19.30 1.82 1.19
CA LEU A 327 -20.08 1.74 2.42
C LEU A 327 -20.43 0.29 2.76
N GLY A 328 -20.65 -0.53 1.74
CA GLY A 328 -21.00 -1.95 1.91
C GLY A 328 -19.97 -2.77 2.67
N ASP A 329 -18.70 -2.41 2.58
CA ASP A 329 -17.59 -3.08 3.27
C ASP A 329 -16.96 -2.24 4.40
N LEU A 330 -17.34 -0.95 4.55
CA LEU A 330 -16.68 -0.01 5.45
C LEU A 330 -16.67 -0.46 6.91
N LEU A 331 -17.77 -1.04 7.39
CA LEU A 331 -17.87 -1.49 8.78
C LEU A 331 -16.94 -2.69 9.06
N ASP A 332 -16.83 -3.61 8.10
CA ASP A 332 -15.95 -4.77 8.20
C ASP A 332 -14.47 -4.34 8.10
N TYR A 333 -14.17 -3.41 7.19
CA TYR A 333 -12.87 -2.75 7.11
C TYR A 333 -12.49 -2.08 8.44
N TYR A 334 -13.38 -1.30 9.03
CA TYR A 334 -13.16 -0.65 10.31
C TYR A 334 -12.87 -1.65 11.45
N ARG A 335 -13.64 -2.76 11.51
CA ARG A 335 -13.40 -3.84 12.48
C ARG A 335 -12.05 -4.51 12.28
N THR A 336 -11.66 -4.71 11.03
CA THR A 336 -10.37 -5.30 10.67
C THR A 336 -9.22 -4.37 11.00
N GLN A 337 -9.38 -3.06 10.81
CA GLN A 337 -8.41 -2.05 11.23
C GLN A 337 -8.19 -2.05 12.76
N LYS A 338 -9.20 -2.39 13.57
CA LYS A 338 -9.01 -2.60 15.01
C LYS A 338 -8.13 -3.80 15.33
N LYS A 339 -8.27 -4.91 14.59
CA LYS A 339 -7.38 -6.07 14.73
C LYS A 339 -5.93 -5.70 14.36
N VAL A 340 -5.74 -4.83 13.35
CA VAL A 340 -4.41 -4.29 13.02
C VAL A 340 -3.81 -3.56 14.21
N GLU A 341 -4.58 -2.69 14.88
CA GLU A 341 -4.11 -1.95 16.07
C GLU A 341 -3.75 -2.88 17.22
N GLU A 342 -4.57 -3.90 17.47
CA GLU A 342 -4.35 -4.89 18.52
C GLU A 342 -3.06 -5.70 18.29
N LEU A 343 -2.77 -6.10 17.04
CA LEU A 343 -1.54 -6.81 16.72
C LEU A 343 -0.32 -5.87 16.77
N PHE A 344 -0.46 -4.63 16.31
CA PHE A 344 0.64 -3.66 16.31
C PHE A 344 1.13 -3.30 17.72
N LEU A 345 0.27 -3.42 18.74
CA LEU A 345 0.65 -3.28 20.15
C LEU A 345 1.58 -4.39 20.65
N LYS A 346 1.80 -5.43 19.87
CA LYS A 346 2.63 -6.61 20.17
C LYS A 346 3.79 -6.70 19.17
N PRO A 347 4.85 -5.91 19.34
CA PRO A 347 5.86 -5.72 18.29
C PRO A 347 6.57 -7.03 17.89
N GLN A 348 6.80 -7.96 18.80
CA GLN A 348 7.42 -9.25 18.47
C GLN A 348 6.48 -10.13 17.63
N GLU A 349 5.19 -10.17 17.98
CA GLU A 349 4.20 -10.90 17.21
C GLU A 349 4.01 -10.26 15.82
N TRP A 350 4.01 -8.93 15.73
CA TRP A 350 4.02 -8.21 14.44
C TRP A 350 5.22 -8.58 13.59
N ALA A 351 6.41 -8.62 14.17
CA ALA A 351 7.64 -9.01 13.46
C ALA A 351 7.62 -10.46 13.01
N GLU A 352 7.10 -11.40 13.83
CA GLU A 352 6.89 -12.80 13.43
C GLU A 352 6.01 -12.86 12.17
N TYR A 353 4.87 -12.18 12.18
CA TYR A 353 3.95 -12.14 11.04
C TYR A 353 4.61 -11.55 9.79
N ALA A 354 5.35 -10.45 9.95
CA ALA A 354 6.05 -9.81 8.84
C ALA A 354 7.11 -10.73 8.22
N LEU A 355 7.93 -11.39 9.04
CA LEU A 355 8.96 -12.32 8.56
C LEU A 355 8.37 -13.56 7.89
N GLN A 356 7.24 -14.09 8.39
CA GLN A 356 6.50 -15.17 7.74
C GLN A 356 5.94 -14.75 6.37
N ASN A 357 5.40 -13.52 6.28
CA ASN A 357 4.92 -12.98 5.01
C ASN A 357 6.07 -12.78 4.01
N ILE A 358 7.23 -12.24 4.42
CA ILE A 358 8.41 -12.15 3.55
C ILE A 358 8.81 -13.54 3.02
N ALA A 359 8.91 -14.53 3.92
CA ALA A 359 9.30 -15.89 3.55
C ALA A 359 8.35 -16.54 2.55
N ALA A 360 7.07 -16.21 2.59
CA ALA A 360 6.06 -16.74 1.67
C ALA A 360 6.09 -16.12 0.26
N MET A 361 6.88 -15.07 0.02
CA MET A 361 6.86 -14.34 -1.26
C MET A 361 7.68 -14.99 -2.38
N GLY A 362 8.24 -16.17 -2.18
CA GLY A 362 9.09 -16.85 -3.16
C GLY A 362 8.49 -17.00 -4.56
N ASN A 363 7.19 -17.29 -4.63
CA ASN A 363 6.47 -17.49 -5.89
C ASN A 363 6.17 -16.19 -6.66
N PHE A 364 6.35 -15.02 -6.03
CA PHE A 364 5.96 -13.72 -6.62
C PHE A 364 7.15 -12.96 -7.23
N SER A 365 8.17 -13.67 -7.67
CA SER A 365 9.26 -13.07 -8.45
C SER A 365 8.93 -13.04 -9.95
N SER A 366 9.45 -12.03 -10.65
CA SER A 366 9.38 -11.97 -12.11
C SER A 366 10.07 -13.15 -12.77
N ASP A 367 11.09 -13.71 -12.12
CA ASP A 367 11.80 -14.90 -12.63
C ASP A 367 10.87 -16.11 -12.66
N GLU A 368 10.05 -16.29 -11.63
CA GLU A 368 9.08 -17.37 -11.58
C GLU A 368 7.95 -17.18 -12.59
N SER A 369 7.46 -15.96 -12.75
CA SER A 369 6.45 -15.64 -13.77
C SER A 369 6.96 -15.99 -15.17
N ILE A 370 8.19 -15.63 -15.51
CA ILE A 370 8.78 -15.94 -16.83
C ILE A 370 8.98 -17.44 -17.01
N LYS A 371 9.41 -18.18 -16.00
CA LYS A 371 9.51 -19.64 -16.05
C LYS A 371 8.14 -20.29 -16.34
N ASN A 372 7.10 -19.79 -15.68
CA ASN A 372 5.73 -20.27 -15.89
C ASN A 372 5.23 -19.96 -17.30
N TYR A 373 5.50 -18.77 -17.85
CA TYR A 373 5.22 -18.45 -19.25
C TYR A 373 5.97 -19.38 -20.20
N ALA A 374 7.27 -19.59 -20.00
CA ALA A 374 8.10 -20.47 -20.81
C ALA A 374 7.54 -21.90 -20.87
N LYS A 375 7.15 -22.43 -19.69
CA LYS A 375 6.66 -23.81 -19.57
C LYS A 375 5.21 -23.98 -20.01
N LEU A 376 4.29 -23.09 -19.59
CA LEU A 376 2.85 -23.30 -19.71
C LEU A 376 2.26 -22.68 -20.98
N VAL A 377 2.90 -21.65 -21.54
CA VAL A 377 2.37 -20.89 -22.68
C VAL A 377 3.22 -21.07 -23.92
N TRP A 378 4.56 -20.93 -23.77
CA TRP A 378 5.45 -20.94 -24.94
C TRP A 378 6.04 -22.30 -25.24
N ASP A 379 6.01 -23.25 -24.31
CA ASP A 379 6.62 -24.59 -24.40
C ASP A 379 8.08 -24.52 -24.87
N ILE A 380 8.85 -23.65 -24.24
CA ILE A 380 10.28 -23.46 -24.56
C ILE A 380 11.14 -23.76 -23.31
N GLN A 381 12.38 -24.17 -23.60
CA GLN A 381 13.40 -24.40 -22.57
C GLN A 381 14.44 -23.27 -22.60
N PRO A 382 15.06 -22.93 -21.45
CA PRO A 382 16.17 -21.99 -21.42
C PRO A 382 17.33 -22.44 -22.31
N CYS A 383 17.88 -21.55 -23.12
CA CYS A 383 19.12 -21.80 -23.81
C CYS A 383 20.28 -21.98 -22.83
N LEU A 384 21.10 -23.02 -23.05
CA LEU A 384 22.33 -23.17 -22.29
C LEU A 384 23.29 -22.03 -22.67
N VAL A 385 23.71 -21.27 -21.68
CA VAL A 385 24.70 -20.20 -21.84
C VAL A 385 26.08 -20.82 -21.73
N ASP A 386 26.96 -20.58 -22.70
CA ASP A 386 28.37 -20.98 -22.59
C ASP A 386 29.03 -20.25 -21.41
N PRO A 387 29.54 -20.97 -20.40
CA PRO A 387 30.19 -20.34 -19.26
C PRO A 387 31.35 -19.40 -19.62
N LYS A 388 32.05 -19.67 -20.70
CA LYS A 388 33.18 -18.84 -21.19
C LYS A 388 32.65 -17.51 -21.78
N GLU A 389 31.56 -17.55 -22.55
CA GLU A 389 30.94 -16.34 -23.05
C GLU A 389 30.31 -15.53 -21.94
N LEU A 390 29.69 -16.18 -20.95
CA LEU A 390 29.15 -15.50 -19.78
C LEU A 390 30.24 -14.78 -19.01
N GLU A 391 31.42 -15.38 -18.83
CA GLU A 391 32.52 -14.77 -18.12
C GLU A 391 33.12 -13.58 -18.88
N LYS A 392 33.26 -13.67 -20.21
CA LYS A 392 33.65 -12.53 -21.06
C LYS A 392 32.69 -11.35 -20.90
N ILE A 393 31.38 -11.62 -20.99
CA ILE A 393 30.35 -10.60 -20.81
C ILE A 393 30.42 -9.98 -19.41
N ARG A 394 30.63 -10.78 -18.37
CA ARG A 394 30.78 -10.26 -16.99
C ARG A 394 31.99 -9.34 -16.85
N ILE A 395 33.13 -9.69 -17.44
CA ILE A 395 34.33 -8.87 -17.43
C ILE A 395 34.08 -7.55 -18.16
N GLU A 396 33.51 -7.61 -19.36
CA GLU A 396 33.18 -6.46 -20.18
C GLU A 396 32.22 -5.50 -19.46
N TYR A 397 31.15 -6.02 -18.86
CA TYR A 397 30.20 -5.20 -18.07
C TYR A 397 30.81 -4.68 -16.76
N SER A 398 31.69 -5.42 -16.11
CA SER A 398 32.37 -4.93 -14.90
C SER A 398 33.33 -3.76 -15.17
N GLU A 399 33.90 -3.69 -16.37
CA GLU A 399 34.69 -2.56 -16.82
C GLU A 399 33.83 -1.35 -17.20
N HIS A 400 32.62 -1.57 -17.77
CA HIS A 400 31.66 -0.51 -18.05
C HIS A 400 30.97 0.04 -16.79
N ASP A 401 30.71 -0.77 -15.75
CA ASP A 401 30.15 -0.31 -14.48
C ASP A 401 31.12 0.59 -13.69
N LYS A 402 32.42 0.48 -13.91
CA LYS A 402 33.39 1.46 -13.39
C LYS A 402 33.21 2.86 -14.00
N CYS A 403 32.53 2.98 -15.14
CA CYS A 403 32.19 4.25 -15.80
C CYS A 403 30.79 4.76 -15.43
N ARG A 404 29.93 3.97 -14.80
CA ARG A 404 28.63 4.38 -14.25
C ARG A 404 28.72 4.55 -12.75
N ILE A 405 29.50 5.52 -12.31
CA ILE A 405 29.40 6.04 -10.96
C ILE A 405 28.08 6.79 -10.89
N PHE A 406 27.03 6.15 -10.33
CA PHE A 406 25.95 6.91 -9.75
C PHE A 406 26.57 7.80 -8.68
N PRO A 407 26.36 9.11 -8.70
CA PRO A 407 26.88 9.95 -7.66
C PRO A 407 26.26 9.54 -6.33
N SER A 408 27.01 8.79 -5.56
CA SER A 408 26.77 8.62 -4.15
C SER A 408 26.99 9.99 -3.51
N SER A 409 25.94 10.50 -2.84
CA SER A 409 25.94 11.57 -1.87
C SER A 409 26.50 12.92 -2.34
N VAL A 410 25.59 13.86 -2.41
CA VAL A 410 25.86 15.30 -2.33
C VAL A 410 26.57 15.60 -1.01
N ASN A 411 27.89 15.58 -1.02
CA ASN A 411 28.73 16.34 -0.08
C ASN A 411 29.34 17.50 -0.87
N GLY A 412 28.57 18.55 -1.06
CA GLY A 412 29.02 19.81 -1.60
C GLY A 412 29.33 20.79 -0.48
N SER A 413 30.56 20.80 -0.02
CA SER A 413 31.12 21.93 0.72
C SER A 413 31.07 23.19 -0.17
N ILE A 414 30.22 24.12 0.21
CA ILE A 414 30.26 25.50 -0.31
C ILE A 414 31.59 26.11 0.14
N LYS A 415 32.53 26.28 -0.79
CA LYS A 415 33.62 27.21 -0.63
C LYS A 415 33.16 28.58 -1.08
N ASN A 416 33.06 29.50 -0.12
CA ASN A 416 33.02 30.94 -0.37
C ASN A 416 34.25 31.35 -1.17
N SER A 417 34.05 32.11 -2.23
CA SER A 417 35.07 32.99 -2.76
C SER A 417 34.41 34.21 -3.43
N SER A 418 34.66 35.35 -2.77
CA SER A 418 34.66 36.74 -3.21
C SER A 418 33.58 37.19 -4.17
#